data_a26ea301363b80ec7b28f026ed4d1990
#
_entry.id   a26ea301363b80ec7b28f026ed4d1990
#
_cell.length_a   1.000
_cell.length_b   1.000
_cell.length_c   1.000
_cell.angle_alpha   90.00
_cell.angle_beta   90.00
_cell.angle_gamma   90.00
#
_symmetry.space_group_name_H-M   'P 1'
#
loop_
_entity.id
_entity.type
_entity.pdbx_description
1 polymer ?
#
loop_
_entity_poly.entity_id
_entity_poly.type
_entity_poly.pdbx_seq_one_letter_code
_entity_poly.pdbx_strand_id
1 'polypeptide(L)'
;MTAARSLIAAAALALPLAACVDQPRLGESKAPMAVTQQTELPPPSGSDLMASATPYRVGPLDKLVITVFGAPELSGDFQTDAAGRLSLPLIGEVDAAGQTPTELGGAIAAKLADNYVRNPQVTVNLKESTSQKFTIDGQVTEPGSYDVVGNMSLMRAVAAAKGASEYARLDDVVVFRTVGGRPMAALYNLQAIRRGLYADPKIYPNDVVVVGDSKSRRLFQQMMQAFPLLTTPLVIGLERL
;
A
#
# COMPACT_ATOMS: atom_id res chain seq x y z
N MET A 1 15.42 -24.47 -78.29
CA MET A 1 15.50 -25.31 -77.15
C MET A 1 15.50 -24.40 -75.95
N THR A 2 14.40 -24.33 -75.29
CA THR A 2 13.87 -23.30 -74.42
C THR A 2 14.25 -23.51 -72.96
N ALA A 3 15.00 -22.56 -72.38
CA ALA A 3 15.29 -22.52 -70.94
C ALA A 3 14.16 -21.78 -70.18
N ALA A 4 13.47 -22.52 -69.35
CA ALA A 4 12.45 -21.97 -68.43
C ALA A 4 13.11 -21.29 -67.26
N ARG A 5 12.90 -19.97 -67.12
CA ARG A 5 13.27 -19.18 -65.94
C ARG A 5 12.12 -19.23 -64.94
N SER A 6 12.29 -19.93 -63.85
CA SER A 6 11.38 -19.89 -62.70
C SER A 6 11.70 -18.66 -61.83
N LEU A 7 10.85 -17.66 -61.88
CA LEU A 7 10.82 -16.54 -60.97
C LEU A 7 10.08 -16.97 -59.71
N ILE A 8 10.81 -17.16 -58.62
CA ILE A 8 10.25 -17.32 -57.28
C ILE A 8 10.00 -15.90 -56.71
N ALA A 9 8.75 -15.48 -56.75
CA ALA A 9 8.29 -14.25 -56.11
C ALA A 9 8.20 -14.49 -54.58
N ALA A 10 9.15 -13.95 -53.82
CA ALA A 10 9.06 -13.88 -52.38
C ALA A 10 8.03 -12.79 -52.00
N ALA A 11 6.81 -13.20 -51.74
CA ALA A 11 5.80 -12.33 -51.14
C ALA A 11 6.12 -12.13 -49.65
N ALA A 12 6.77 -11.01 -49.36
CA ALA A 12 6.95 -10.56 -47.95
C ALA A 12 5.57 -10.12 -47.41
N LEU A 13 4.96 -10.98 -46.62
CA LEU A 13 3.72 -10.69 -45.89
C LEU A 13 4.05 -9.76 -44.72
N ALA A 14 4.05 -8.46 -44.95
CA ALA A 14 4.14 -7.45 -43.90
C ALA A 14 2.77 -7.37 -43.18
N LEU A 15 2.59 -8.11 -42.11
CA LEU A 15 1.47 -7.91 -41.21
C LEU A 15 1.73 -6.62 -40.41
N PRO A 16 0.83 -5.64 -40.47
CA PRO A 16 0.91 -4.50 -39.56
C PRO A 16 0.48 -4.98 -38.18
N LEU A 17 1.43 -5.14 -37.29
CA LEU A 17 1.15 -5.22 -35.82
C LEU A 17 0.71 -3.82 -35.34
N ALA A 18 -0.46 -3.41 -35.74
CA ALA A 18 -1.18 -2.32 -35.06
C ALA A 18 -1.83 -2.89 -33.79
N ALA A 19 -1.02 -3.27 -32.83
CA ALA A 19 -1.51 -3.42 -31.47
C ALA A 19 -1.79 -2.00 -30.94
N CYS A 20 -2.99 -1.49 -31.24
CA CYS A 20 -3.55 -0.36 -30.52
C CYS A 20 -3.73 -0.80 -29.07
N VAL A 21 -2.71 -0.64 -28.25
CA VAL A 21 -2.86 -0.59 -26.80
C VAL A 21 -3.64 0.68 -26.54
N ASP A 22 -4.93 0.55 -26.35
CA ASP A 22 -5.83 1.62 -25.96
C ASP A 22 -5.42 2.08 -24.56
N GLN A 23 -4.49 3.04 -24.53
CA GLN A 23 -4.00 3.62 -23.30
C GLN A 23 -5.02 4.66 -22.86
N PRO A 24 -5.69 4.45 -21.69
CA PRO A 24 -6.66 5.41 -21.20
C PRO A 24 -6.01 6.80 -21.07
N ARG A 25 -6.67 7.82 -21.61
CA ARG A 25 -6.17 9.20 -21.62
C ARG A 25 -6.59 9.92 -20.34
N LEU A 26 -5.76 10.85 -19.86
CA LEU A 26 -6.13 11.77 -18.78
C LEU A 26 -7.39 12.55 -19.22
N GLY A 27 -8.42 12.59 -18.36
CA GLY A 27 -9.67 13.31 -18.63
C GLY A 27 -10.87 12.45 -19.04
N GLU A 28 -10.69 11.18 -19.39
CA GLU A 28 -11.80 10.22 -19.63
C GLU A 28 -12.24 9.51 -18.34
N SER A 29 -12.10 10.19 -17.20
CA SER A 29 -12.26 9.59 -15.87
C SER A 29 -13.71 9.62 -15.40
N LYS A 30 -14.18 8.49 -14.85
CA LYS A 30 -15.36 8.39 -13.99
C LYS A 30 -15.03 8.72 -12.51
N ALA A 31 -13.79 9.11 -12.20
CA ALA A 31 -13.40 9.50 -10.85
C ALA A 31 -13.81 10.96 -10.56
N PRO A 32 -14.13 11.30 -9.31
CA PRO A 32 -14.42 12.68 -8.89
C PRO A 32 -13.12 13.51 -8.78
N MET A 33 -12.25 13.41 -9.79
CA MET A 33 -10.97 14.10 -9.86
C MET A 33 -11.04 15.15 -10.96
N ALA A 34 -10.85 16.41 -10.60
CA ALA A 34 -10.72 17.48 -11.57
C ALA A 34 -9.36 17.37 -12.28
N VAL A 35 -9.39 17.07 -13.57
CA VAL A 35 -8.18 17.07 -14.40
C VAL A 35 -8.03 18.46 -15.00
N THR A 36 -6.95 19.16 -14.62
CA THR A 36 -6.61 20.45 -15.21
C THR A 36 -5.66 20.25 -16.40
N GLN A 37 -5.86 21.06 -17.45
CA GLN A 37 -4.93 21.12 -18.59
C GLN A 37 -3.77 22.10 -18.34
N GLN A 38 -3.73 22.73 -17.18
CA GLN A 38 -2.65 23.62 -16.79
C GLN A 38 -1.37 22.81 -16.57
N THR A 39 -0.26 23.38 -17.00
CA THR A 39 1.08 22.77 -16.87
C THR A 39 1.51 22.64 -15.40
N GLU A 40 0.90 23.43 -14.52
CA GLU A 40 1.24 23.48 -13.10
C GLU A 40 -0.04 23.48 -12.26
N LEU A 41 -0.07 22.63 -11.22
CA LEU A 41 -1.17 22.60 -10.27
C LEU A 41 -1.04 23.79 -9.29
N PRO A 42 -2.15 24.45 -8.88
CA PRO A 42 -2.09 25.47 -7.87
C PRO A 42 -1.56 24.90 -6.55
N PRO A 43 -0.80 25.67 -5.76
CA PRO A 43 -0.33 25.23 -4.45
C PRO A 43 -1.52 24.93 -3.53
N PRO A 44 -1.40 23.90 -2.65
CA PRO A 44 -2.45 23.57 -1.70
C PRO A 44 -2.64 24.71 -0.69
N SER A 45 -3.88 24.93 -0.27
CA SER A 45 -4.19 25.86 0.82
C SER A 45 -3.76 25.28 2.18
N GLY A 46 -3.64 26.14 3.21
CA GLY A 46 -3.32 25.67 4.57
C GLY A 46 -4.34 24.65 5.11
N SER A 47 -5.60 24.78 4.73
CA SER A 47 -6.66 23.81 5.06
C SER A 47 -6.44 22.46 4.38
N ASP A 48 -5.95 22.43 3.13
CA ASP A 48 -5.69 21.18 2.40
C ASP A 48 -4.53 20.40 3.02
N LEU A 49 -3.55 21.11 3.58
CA LEU A 49 -2.41 20.50 4.27
C LEU A 49 -2.82 19.85 5.60
N MET A 50 -3.88 20.37 6.26
CA MET A 50 -4.37 19.87 7.55
C MET A 50 -5.62 18.97 7.43
N ALA A 51 -6.34 19.02 6.34
CA ALA A 51 -7.67 18.41 6.17
C ALA A 51 -7.71 16.87 6.14
N SER A 52 -6.57 16.20 6.28
CA SER A 52 -6.49 14.80 5.93
C SER A 52 -5.92 13.86 6.99
N ALA A 53 -5.61 14.34 8.19
CA ALA A 53 -5.14 13.46 9.25
C ALA A 53 -6.32 12.77 9.93
N THR A 54 -6.55 11.50 9.59
CA THR A 54 -7.38 10.63 10.43
C THR A 54 -6.66 10.49 11.77
N PRO A 55 -7.25 10.90 12.92
CA PRO A 55 -6.58 10.78 14.20
C PRO A 55 -6.30 9.31 14.51
N TYR A 56 -5.11 9.05 15.03
CA TYR A 56 -4.76 7.74 15.55
C TYR A 56 -5.73 7.35 16.67
N ARG A 57 -6.19 6.11 16.66
CA ARG A 57 -6.97 5.49 17.73
C ARG A 57 -6.25 4.26 18.24
N VAL A 58 -6.15 4.16 19.57
CA VAL A 58 -5.53 3.03 20.25
C VAL A 58 -6.23 1.73 19.87
N GLY A 59 -5.46 0.72 19.59
CA GLY A 59 -5.95 -0.62 19.27
C GLY A 59 -5.32 -1.71 20.14
N PRO A 60 -5.65 -2.97 19.88
CA PRO A 60 -5.06 -4.11 20.54
C PRO A 60 -3.55 -4.19 20.35
N LEU A 61 -2.83 -4.57 21.41
CA LEU A 61 -1.38 -4.78 21.45
C LEU A 61 -0.53 -3.54 21.12
N ASP A 62 -1.12 -2.34 21.13
CA ASP A 62 -0.37 -1.09 21.01
C ASP A 62 0.40 -0.79 22.28
N LYS A 63 1.62 -0.28 22.15
CA LYS A 63 2.45 0.18 23.25
C LYS A 63 2.36 1.68 23.41
N LEU A 64 2.04 2.12 24.61
CA LEU A 64 1.82 3.51 24.99
C LEU A 64 2.80 3.91 26.07
N VAL A 65 3.27 5.15 26.03
CA VAL A 65 3.97 5.81 27.14
C VAL A 65 2.96 6.68 27.86
N ILE A 66 2.71 6.39 29.13
CA ILE A 66 1.80 7.16 29.98
C ILE A 66 2.65 7.92 30.98
N THR A 67 2.44 9.22 31.06
CA THR A 67 3.10 10.10 32.03
C THR A 67 2.06 10.76 32.92
N VAL A 68 2.17 10.55 34.20
CA VAL A 68 1.31 11.21 35.21
C VAL A 68 2.16 12.24 35.95
N PHE A 69 1.86 13.53 35.73
CA PHE A 69 2.60 14.61 36.36
C PHE A 69 2.43 14.55 37.89
N GLY A 70 3.54 14.62 38.63
CA GLY A 70 3.56 14.55 40.08
C GLY A 70 3.45 13.14 40.68
N ALA A 71 3.34 12.09 39.82
CA ALA A 71 3.28 10.68 40.27
C ALA A 71 4.11 9.80 39.30
N PRO A 72 5.45 9.86 39.40
CA PRO A 72 6.32 9.10 38.50
C PRO A 72 6.15 7.58 38.63
N GLU A 73 5.72 7.10 39.80
CA GLU A 73 5.41 5.69 40.07
C GLU A 73 4.21 5.16 39.26
N LEU A 74 3.35 6.03 38.76
CA LEU A 74 2.22 5.70 37.90
C LEU A 74 2.54 5.90 36.42
N SER A 75 3.75 6.40 36.11
CA SER A 75 4.21 6.66 34.76
C SER A 75 5.02 5.47 34.21
N GLY A 76 4.98 5.23 32.92
CA GLY A 76 5.76 4.15 32.31
C GLY A 76 5.25 3.73 30.95
N ASP A 77 5.80 2.63 30.48
CA ASP A 77 5.40 1.95 29.26
C ASP A 77 4.31 0.93 29.56
N PHE A 78 3.21 1.04 28.87
CA PHE A 78 2.06 0.14 29.02
C PHE A 78 1.67 -0.42 27.66
N GLN A 79 1.16 -1.64 27.66
CA GLN A 79 0.67 -2.29 26.45
C GLN A 79 -0.80 -2.66 26.64
N THR A 80 -1.62 -2.40 25.62
CA THR A 80 -3.01 -2.87 25.58
C THR A 80 -3.05 -4.38 25.40
N ASP A 81 -4.03 -5.02 26.02
CA ASP A 81 -4.31 -6.44 25.82
C ASP A 81 -4.95 -6.72 24.44
N ALA A 82 -5.26 -7.99 24.15
CA ALA A 82 -5.91 -8.40 22.91
C ALA A 82 -7.35 -7.84 22.74
N ALA A 83 -7.97 -7.38 23.83
CA ALA A 83 -9.27 -6.70 23.81
C ALA A 83 -9.13 -5.18 23.73
N GLY A 84 -7.89 -4.66 23.70
CA GLY A 84 -7.60 -3.23 23.67
C GLY A 84 -7.77 -2.51 25.01
N ARG A 85 -7.63 -3.22 26.14
CA ARG A 85 -7.68 -2.66 27.50
C ARG A 85 -6.28 -2.45 28.04
N LEU A 86 -6.11 -1.44 28.87
CA LEU A 86 -4.89 -1.14 29.60
C LEU A 86 -5.06 -1.52 31.08
N SER A 87 -4.06 -2.17 31.66
CA SER A 87 -3.99 -2.40 33.10
C SER A 87 -3.00 -1.41 33.73
N LEU A 88 -3.50 -0.57 34.61
CA LEU A 88 -2.75 0.50 35.26
C LEU A 88 -2.74 0.30 36.78
N PRO A 89 -1.62 0.62 37.47
CA PRO A 89 -1.58 0.60 38.92
C PRO A 89 -2.68 1.48 39.53
N LEU A 90 -3.23 1.09 40.66
CA LEU A 90 -4.28 1.74 41.42
C LEU A 90 -5.67 1.75 40.80
N ILE A 91 -5.80 2.05 39.50
CA ILE A 91 -7.11 2.22 38.83
C ILE A 91 -7.57 0.98 38.06
N GLY A 92 -6.71 -0.07 38.01
CA GLY A 92 -7.04 -1.33 37.33
C GLY A 92 -7.18 -1.20 35.81
N GLU A 93 -8.18 -1.88 35.24
CA GLU A 93 -8.42 -1.90 33.81
C GLU A 93 -9.10 -0.63 33.31
N VAL A 94 -8.62 -0.15 32.15
CA VAL A 94 -9.16 0.98 31.41
C VAL A 94 -9.36 0.56 29.95
N ASP A 95 -10.56 0.76 29.41
CA ASP A 95 -10.84 0.55 28.00
C ASP A 95 -10.11 1.61 27.17
N ALA A 96 -9.17 1.17 26.34
CA ALA A 96 -8.35 2.06 25.52
C ALA A 96 -8.72 1.98 24.03
N ALA A 97 -9.25 0.83 23.59
CA ALA A 97 -9.57 0.60 22.19
C ALA A 97 -10.52 1.65 21.61
N GLY A 98 -10.16 2.19 20.44
CA GLY A 98 -10.96 3.19 19.74
C GLY A 98 -10.85 4.63 20.25
N GLN A 99 -10.19 4.85 21.39
CA GLN A 99 -9.93 6.19 21.93
C GLN A 99 -8.67 6.80 21.30
N THR A 100 -8.65 8.12 21.16
CA THR A 100 -7.40 8.85 20.89
C THR A 100 -6.53 8.91 22.14
N PRO A 101 -5.22 9.14 22.04
CA PRO A 101 -4.36 9.33 23.20
C PRO A 101 -4.85 10.42 24.17
N THR A 102 -5.43 11.50 23.63
CA THR A 102 -5.99 12.59 24.44
C THR A 102 -7.25 12.17 25.21
N GLU A 103 -8.16 11.47 24.56
CA GLU A 103 -9.37 10.91 25.17
C GLU A 103 -9.01 9.90 26.27
N LEU A 104 -8.06 9.02 25.99
CA LEU A 104 -7.56 8.02 26.95
C LEU A 104 -6.87 8.69 28.16
N GLY A 105 -6.05 9.72 27.92
CA GLY A 105 -5.43 10.50 28.99
C GLY A 105 -6.47 11.13 29.91
N GLY A 106 -7.55 11.69 29.36
CA GLY A 106 -8.69 12.20 30.11
C GLY A 106 -9.41 11.12 30.94
N ALA A 107 -9.64 9.95 30.35
CA ALA A 107 -10.27 8.83 31.04
C ALA A 107 -9.44 8.30 32.22
N ILE A 108 -8.10 8.19 32.02
CA ILE A 108 -7.17 7.80 33.09
C ILE A 108 -7.14 8.87 34.20
N ALA A 109 -7.07 10.16 33.81
CA ALA A 109 -7.07 11.26 34.77
C ALA A 109 -8.34 11.26 35.62
N ALA A 110 -9.51 11.06 35.01
CA ALA A 110 -10.77 10.97 35.76
C ALA A 110 -10.74 9.86 36.82
N LYS A 111 -10.33 8.63 36.46
CA LYS A 111 -10.23 7.51 37.37
C LYS A 111 -9.21 7.73 38.50
N LEU A 112 -8.09 8.40 38.22
CA LEU A 112 -7.09 8.73 39.23
C LEU A 112 -7.59 9.81 40.21
N ALA A 113 -8.39 10.77 39.73
CA ALA A 113 -8.93 11.85 40.52
C ALA A 113 -9.94 11.37 41.58
N ASP A 114 -10.65 10.27 41.32
CA ASP A 114 -11.72 9.78 42.19
C ASP A 114 -11.18 9.43 43.62
N ASN A 115 -10.00 8.80 43.73
CA ASN A 115 -9.54 8.33 45.02
C ASN A 115 -8.01 8.36 45.26
N TYR A 116 -7.19 8.73 44.24
CA TYR A 116 -5.75 8.48 44.32
C TYR A 116 -4.88 9.73 44.20
N VAL A 117 -5.17 10.62 43.23
CA VAL A 117 -4.32 11.78 42.92
C VAL A 117 -5.16 13.04 42.80
N ARG A 118 -4.77 14.13 43.50
CA ARG A 118 -5.42 15.43 43.37
C ARG A 118 -4.99 16.11 42.07
N ASN A 119 -5.96 16.46 41.21
CA ASN A 119 -5.72 17.16 39.96
C ASN A 119 -4.68 16.45 39.03
N PRO A 120 -4.86 15.17 38.71
CA PRO A 120 -3.90 14.44 37.91
C PRO A 120 -3.83 15.01 36.46
N GLN A 121 -2.62 15.27 35.99
CA GLN A 121 -2.37 15.60 34.59
C GLN A 121 -1.74 14.38 33.92
N VAL A 122 -2.45 13.78 32.97
CA VAL A 122 -2.04 12.56 32.30
C VAL A 122 -1.78 12.83 30.84
N THR A 123 -0.60 12.48 30.37
CA THR A 123 -0.23 12.51 28.95
C THR A 123 -0.04 11.08 28.46
N VAL A 124 -0.68 10.74 27.34
CA VAL A 124 -0.54 9.47 26.67
C VAL A 124 0.10 9.69 25.31
N ASN A 125 1.20 9.00 25.04
CA ASN A 125 1.87 9.01 23.76
C ASN A 125 1.96 7.60 23.17
N LEU A 126 1.83 7.45 21.87
CA LEU A 126 2.07 6.20 21.18
C LEU A 126 3.57 5.91 21.14
N LYS A 127 3.98 4.72 21.57
CA LYS A 127 5.37 4.23 21.45
C LYS A 127 5.52 3.34 20.23
N GLU A 128 4.66 2.34 20.09
CA GLU A 128 4.62 1.40 18.98
C GLU A 128 3.16 1.07 18.66
N SER A 129 2.79 1.07 17.39
CA SER A 129 1.48 0.60 16.95
C SER A 129 1.59 -0.77 16.31
N THR A 130 0.82 -1.71 16.83
CA THR A 130 0.66 -3.03 16.23
C THR A 130 -0.68 -3.11 15.49
N SER A 131 -1.66 -2.36 15.95
CA SER A 131 -3.03 -2.36 15.43
C SER A 131 -3.19 -1.58 14.13
N GLN A 132 -2.29 -0.64 13.82
CA GLN A 132 -2.38 0.27 12.67
C GLN A 132 -1.45 -0.18 11.53
N LYS A 133 -1.52 -1.46 11.14
CA LYS A 133 -0.71 -2.02 10.06
C LYS A 133 -1.59 -2.59 8.95
N PHE A 134 -1.10 -2.50 7.71
CA PHE A 134 -1.61 -3.26 6.57
C PHE A 134 -0.51 -4.18 6.05
N THR A 135 -0.90 -5.22 5.34
CA THR A 135 0.04 -6.13 4.70
C THR A 135 0.03 -5.89 3.19
N ILE A 136 1.20 -5.89 2.57
CA ILE A 136 1.31 -5.91 1.11
C ILE A 136 2.16 -7.09 0.68
N ASP A 137 1.66 -7.82 -0.33
CA ASP A 137 2.25 -9.06 -0.82
C ASP A 137 2.19 -9.13 -2.36
N GLY A 138 2.81 -10.16 -2.93
CA GLY A 138 2.87 -10.39 -4.37
C GLY A 138 4.00 -9.61 -5.03
N GLN A 139 3.72 -9.04 -6.21
CA GLN A 139 4.75 -8.43 -7.07
C GLN A 139 5.04 -6.97 -6.68
N VAL A 140 5.58 -6.77 -5.49
CA VAL A 140 6.18 -5.53 -5.00
C VAL A 140 7.64 -5.74 -4.68
N THR A 141 8.41 -4.66 -4.56
CA THR A 141 9.86 -4.74 -4.31
C THR A 141 10.16 -5.30 -2.92
N GLU A 142 9.41 -4.86 -1.90
CA GLU A 142 9.56 -5.34 -0.52
C GLU A 142 8.18 -5.72 0.03
N PRO A 143 7.76 -7.00 -0.11
CA PRO A 143 6.56 -7.50 0.56
C PRO A 143 6.71 -7.46 2.09
N GLY A 144 5.63 -7.16 2.80
CA GLY A 144 5.67 -7.10 4.26
C GLY A 144 4.49 -6.38 4.89
N SER A 145 4.61 -6.10 6.18
CA SER A 145 3.63 -5.36 6.95
C SER A 145 4.13 -3.93 7.20
N TYR A 146 3.27 -2.94 6.93
CA TYR A 146 3.59 -1.51 6.96
C TYR A 146 2.59 -0.75 7.82
N ASP A 147 3.05 0.35 8.43
CA ASP A 147 2.19 1.19 9.24
C ASP A 147 1.24 2.03 8.39
N VAL A 148 -0.02 2.11 8.82
CA VAL A 148 -1.01 3.03 8.23
C VAL A 148 -0.80 4.40 8.84
N VAL A 149 -0.16 5.29 8.10
CA VAL A 149 0.13 6.66 8.56
C VAL A 149 -0.74 7.66 7.80
N GLY A 150 -1.53 8.44 8.52
CA GLY A 150 -2.39 9.47 7.95
C GLY A 150 -3.40 8.92 6.94
N ASN A 151 -3.52 9.57 5.79
CA ASN A 151 -4.37 9.08 4.69
C ASN A 151 -3.59 8.10 3.81
N MET A 152 -3.51 6.85 4.25
CA MET A 152 -2.94 5.79 3.44
C MET A 152 -3.87 5.48 2.25
N SER A 153 -3.30 5.44 1.05
CA SER A 153 -4.00 5.05 -0.17
C SER A 153 -3.29 3.87 -0.84
N LEU A 154 -3.93 3.25 -1.85
CA LEU A 154 -3.34 2.13 -2.57
C LEU A 154 -2.02 2.51 -3.25
N MET A 155 -1.94 3.68 -3.86
CA MET A 155 -0.67 4.15 -4.45
C MET A 155 0.42 4.34 -3.39
N ARG A 156 0.07 4.91 -2.23
CA ARG A 156 1.00 5.10 -1.11
C ARG A 156 1.42 3.76 -0.50
N ALA A 157 0.50 2.80 -0.39
CA ALA A 157 0.79 1.45 0.10
C ALA A 157 1.83 0.74 -0.78
N VAL A 158 1.65 0.79 -2.10
CA VAL A 158 2.62 0.23 -3.04
C VAL A 158 3.96 0.99 -2.99
N ALA A 159 3.92 2.32 -2.82
CA ALA A 159 5.15 3.12 -2.68
C ALA A 159 5.90 2.80 -1.36
N ALA A 160 5.19 2.54 -0.25
CA ALA A 160 5.79 2.10 1.01
C ALA A 160 6.56 0.77 0.85
N ALA A 161 6.05 -0.13 0.01
CA ALA A 161 6.71 -1.38 -0.38
C ALA A 161 7.78 -1.21 -1.48
N LYS A 162 8.30 0.02 -1.64
CA LYS A 162 9.31 0.42 -2.63
C LYS A 162 8.89 0.22 -4.10
N GLY A 163 7.58 0.20 -4.33
CA GLY A 163 7.00 0.12 -5.66
C GLY A 163 6.72 -1.30 -6.12
N ALA A 164 6.13 -1.39 -7.30
CA ALA A 164 5.84 -2.65 -7.96
C ALA A 164 7.12 -3.26 -8.56
N SER A 165 7.25 -4.58 -8.48
CA SER A 165 8.36 -5.32 -9.09
C SER A 165 8.26 -5.35 -10.61
N GLU A 166 9.31 -5.83 -11.27
CA GLU A 166 9.40 -5.92 -12.73
C GLU A 166 8.29 -6.77 -13.38
N TYR A 167 7.85 -7.80 -12.67
CA TYR A 167 6.81 -8.72 -13.15
C TYR A 167 5.40 -8.38 -12.69
N ALA A 168 5.24 -7.23 -12.05
CA ALA A 168 3.94 -6.82 -11.53
C ALA A 168 2.90 -6.60 -12.62
N ARG A 169 1.67 -7.10 -12.37
CA ARG A 169 0.47 -6.75 -13.12
C ARG A 169 -0.27 -5.64 -12.40
N LEU A 170 -0.13 -4.43 -12.89
CA LEU A 170 -0.73 -3.25 -12.27
C LEU A 170 -2.25 -3.13 -12.49
N ASP A 171 -2.79 -3.89 -13.43
CA ASP A 171 -4.23 -4.03 -13.67
C ASP A 171 -4.89 -5.11 -12.80
N ASP A 172 -4.08 -5.83 -12.00
CA ASP A 172 -4.49 -6.95 -11.16
C ASP A 172 -3.98 -6.73 -9.73
N VAL A 173 -4.55 -5.77 -9.03
CA VAL A 173 -4.24 -5.49 -7.63
C VAL A 173 -5.48 -5.71 -6.78
N VAL A 174 -5.42 -6.67 -5.87
CA VAL A 174 -6.55 -7.04 -5.02
C VAL A 174 -6.33 -6.51 -3.61
N VAL A 175 -7.35 -5.88 -3.04
CA VAL A 175 -7.38 -5.48 -1.63
C VAL A 175 -8.40 -6.36 -0.91
N PHE A 176 -7.95 -7.08 0.10
CA PHE A 176 -8.79 -7.84 1.02
C PHE A 176 -9.03 -7.04 2.28
N ARG A 177 -10.27 -7.00 2.73
CA ARG A 177 -10.71 -6.29 3.92
C ARG A 177 -11.81 -7.04 4.63
N THR A 178 -11.80 -7.02 5.96
CA THR A 178 -12.92 -7.53 6.76
C THR A 178 -13.83 -6.36 7.16
N VAL A 179 -15.10 -6.41 6.77
CA VAL A 179 -16.11 -5.41 7.11
C VAL A 179 -17.28 -6.09 7.82
N GLY A 180 -17.57 -5.68 9.05
CA GLY A 180 -18.63 -6.30 9.84
C GLY A 180 -18.44 -7.82 10.05
N GLY A 181 -17.20 -8.28 10.19
CA GLY A 181 -16.85 -9.69 10.35
C GLY A 181 -16.90 -10.52 9.05
N ARG A 182 -17.18 -9.90 7.90
CA ARG A 182 -17.22 -10.58 6.60
C ARG A 182 -15.99 -10.22 5.78
N PRO A 183 -15.24 -11.21 5.26
CA PRO A 183 -14.14 -10.94 4.35
C PRO A 183 -14.70 -10.46 3.00
N MET A 184 -14.11 -9.39 2.48
CA MET A 184 -14.43 -8.80 1.18
C MET A 184 -13.14 -8.61 0.38
N ALA A 185 -13.25 -8.67 -0.94
CA ALA A 185 -12.14 -8.41 -1.85
C ALA A 185 -12.57 -7.44 -2.95
N ALA A 186 -11.69 -6.52 -3.31
CA ALA A 186 -11.92 -5.60 -4.42
C ALA A 186 -10.70 -5.59 -5.34
N LEU A 187 -10.96 -5.67 -6.65
CA LEU A 187 -9.95 -5.61 -7.70
C LEU A 187 -9.75 -4.17 -8.17
N TYR A 188 -8.50 -3.74 -8.24
CA TYR A 188 -8.11 -2.40 -8.67
C TYR A 188 -7.11 -2.43 -9.83
N ASN A 189 -7.25 -1.45 -10.72
CA ASN A 189 -6.27 -1.19 -11.78
C ASN A 189 -5.37 -0.02 -11.34
N LEU A 190 -4.20 -0.34 -10.77
CA LEU A 190 -3.24 0.65 -10.30
C LEU A 190 -2.66 1.51 -11.43
N GLN A 191 -2.58 0.96 -12.66
CA GLN A 191 -2.11 1.72 -13.82
C GLN A 191 -3.11 2.85 -14.18
N ALA A 192 -4.40 2.54 -14.13
CA ALA A 192 -5.46 3.51 -14.39
C ALA A 192 -5.55 4.56 -13.26
N ILE A 193 -5.39 4.13 -11.98
CA ILE A 193 -5.31 5.04 -10.82
C ILE A 193 -4.14 6.02 -10.97
N ARG A 194 -2.95 5.53 -11.34
CA ARG A 194 -1.76 6.38 -11.56
C ARG A 194 -1.95 7.42 -12.67
N ARG A 195 -2.87 7.19 -13.59
CA ARG A 195 -3.25 8.12 -14.66
C ARG A 195 -4.43 9.02 -14.29
N GLY A 196 -4.95 8.92 -13.08
CA GLY A 196 -6.10 9.70 -12.61
C GLY A 196 -7.44 9.30 -13.21
N LEU A 197 -7.55 8.09 -13.81
CA LEU A 197 -8.80 7.59 -14.39
C LEU A 197 -9.75 7.02 -13.35
N TYR A 198 -9.21 6.56 -12.22
CA TYR A 198 -9.97 6.08 -11.06
C TYR A 198 -9.46 6.76 -9.79
N ALA A 199 -10.35 6.91 -8.83
CA ALA A 199 -9.98 7.38 -7.51
C ALA A 199 -8.99 6.39 -6.85
N ASP A 200 -8.01 6.92 -6.14
CA ASP A 200 -7.06 6.13 -5.35
C ASP A 200 -7.74 5.68 -4.05
N PRO A 201 -8.05 4.39 -3.87
CA PRO A 201 -8.80 3.91 -2.71
C PRO A 201 -7.97 4.04 -1.43
N LYS A 202 -8.65 4.34 -0.33
CA LYS A 202 -8.05 4.34 1.00
C LYS A 202 -7.73 2.91 1.46
N ILE A 203 -6.56 2.75 2.08
CA ILE A 203 -6.13 1.54 2.77
C ILE A 203 -6.30 1.76 4.27
N TYR A 204 -6.84 0.75 4.93
CA TYR A 204 -7.12 0.76 6.36
C TYR A 204 -6.28 -0.28 7.09
N PRO A 205 -6.18 -0.19 8.43
CA PRO A 205 -5.56 -1.24 9.23
C PRO A 205 -6.18 -2.62 8.97
N ASN A 206 -5.34 -3.64 8.99
CA ASN A 206 -5.67 -5.05 8.68
C ASN A 206 -6.07 -5.32 7.23
N ASP A 207 -5.97 -4.35 6.32
CA ASP A 207 -6.08 -4.65 4.89
C ASP A 207 -4.90 -5.50 4.41
N VAL A 208 -5.18 -6.37 3.47
CA VAL A 208 -4.15 -7.12 2.74
C VAL A 208 -4.21 -6.73 1.27
N VAL A 209 -3.13 -6.15 0.78
CA VAL A 209 -2.96 -5.74 -0.62
C VAL A 209 -2.12 -6.78 -1.33
N VAL A 210 -2.63 -7.36 -2.41
CA VAL A 210 -1.91 -8.34 -3.22
C VAL A 210 -1.74 -7.82 -4.64
N VAL A 211 -0.48 -7.67 -5.08
CA VAL A 211 -0.14 -7.25 -6.43
C VAL A 211 0.10 -8.47 -7.30
N GLY A 212 -0.68 -8.59 -8.38
CA GLY A 212 -0.66 -9.73 -9.28
C GLY A 212 0.64 -9.91 -10.06
N ASP A 213 0.83 -11.12 -10.59
CA ASP A 213 2.01 -11.57 -11.33
C ASP A 213 1.75 -11.64 -12.84
N SER A 214 2.68 -11.18 -13.64
CA SER A 214 2.69 -11.35 -15.10
C SER A 214 3.51 -12.57 -15.51
N LYS A 215 2.87 -13.73 -15.56
CA LYS A 215 3.51 -14.98 -16.01
C LYS A 215 4.11 -14.86 -17.41
N SER A 216 3.47 -14.13 -18.31
CA SER A 216 3.93 -13.93 -19.69
C SER A 216 5.24 -13.13 -19.75
N ARG A 217 5.40 -12.07 -18.94
CA ARG A 217 6.65 -11.30 -18.87
C ARG A 217 7.79 -12.14 -18.31
N ARG A 218 7.53 -12.91 -17.25
CA ARG A 218 8.52 -13.80 -16.65
C ARG A 218 9.01 -14.85 -17.66
N LEU A 219 8.09 -15.51 -18.37
CA LEU A 219 8.43 -16.50 -19.38
C LEU A 219 9.24 -15.88 -20.53
N PHE A 220 8.84 -14.71 -21.01
CA PHE A 220 9.55 -14.00 -22.07
C PHE A 220 10.98 -13.65 -21.68
N GLN A 221 11.22 -13.15 -20.48
CA GLN A 221 12.57 -12.84 -20.00
C GLN A 221 13.42 -14.09 -19.82
N GLN A 222 12.85 -15.19 -19.30
CA GLN A 222 13.57 -16.47 -19.20
C GLN A 222 13.98 -16.96 -20.60
N MET A 223 13.12 -16.84 -21.59
CA MET A 223 13.45 -17.18 -22.98
C MET A 223 14.56 -16.28 -23.54
N MET A 224 14.49 -14.96 -23.30
CA MET A 224 15.53 -14.02 -23.76
C MET A 224 16.88 -14.25 -23.09
N GLN A 225 16.91 -14.65 -21.83
CA GLN A 225 18.15 -15.01 -21.12
C GLN A 225 18.74 -16.32 -21.61
N ALA A 226 17.91 -17.25 -22.06
CA ALA A 226 18.38 -18.54 -22.61
C ALA A 226 18.88 -18.41 -24.07
N PHE A 227 18.46 -17.38 -24.80
CA PHE A 227 18.77 -17.18 -26.22
C PHE A 227 20.29 -17.11 -26.53
N PRO A 228 21.14 -16.38 -25.75
CA PRO A 228 22.57 -16.35 -25.98
C PRO A 228 23.26 -17.74 -25.84
N LEU A 229 22.72 -18.60 -24.97
CA LEU A 229 23.26 -19.93 -24.73
C LEU A 229 22.99 -20.88 -25.91
N LEU A 230 21.97 -20.63 -26.73
CA LEU A 230 21.62 -21.44 -27.88
C LEU A 230 22.40 -21.00 -29.16
N THR A 231 22.84 -19.75 -29.21
CA THR A 231 23.52 -19.19 -30.39
C THR A 231 25.05 -19.39 -30.34
N THR A 232 25.64 -19.48 -29.15
CA THR A 232 27.08 -19.61 -28.97
C THR A 232 27.69 -20.89 -29.62
N PRO A 233 27.08 -22.07 -29.54
CA PRO A 233 27.64 -23.26 -30.21
C PRO A 233 27.55 -23.22 -31.74
N LEU A 234 26.58 -22.46 -32.30
CA LEU A 234 26.39 -22.36 -33.76
C LEU A 234 27.49 -21.50 -34.41
N VAL A 235 27.94 -20.44 -33.73
CA VAL A 235 29.03 -19.58 -34.25
C VAL A 235 30.36 -20.29 -34.23
N ILE A 236 30.66 -21.07 -33.17
CA ILE A 236 31.90 -21.81 -33.04
C ILE A 236 31.99 -22.96 -34.09
N GLY A 237 30.82 -23.50 -34.51
CA GLY A 237 30.77 -24.53 -35.56
C GLY A 237 31.01 -23.98 -36.97
N LEU A 238 30.70 -22.71 -37.23
CA LEU A 238 30.94 -22.09 -38.56
C LEU A 238 32.38 -21.58 -38.76
N GLU A 239 33.11 -21.27 -37.69
CA GLU A 239 34.53 -20.85 -37.81
C GLU A 239 35.51 -22.02 -38.00
N ARG A 240 35.05 -23.26 -37.99
CA ARG A 240 35.87 -24.47 -38.18
C ARG A 240 35.62 -25.21 -39.50
N LEU A 241 34.79 -24.62 -40.40
CA LEU A 241 34.62 -25.11 -41.78
C LEU A 241 35.31 -24.17 -42.77
#